data_99b84a12a5b459823652f80f5de0eac5
#
_entry.id   99b84a12a5b459823652f80f5de0eac5
#
_cell.length_a   1.000
_cell.length_b   1.000
_cell.length_c   1.000
_cell.angle_alpha   90.00
_cell.angle_beta   90.00
_cell.angle_gamma   90.00
#
_symmetry.space_group_name_H-M   'P 1'
#
loop_
_entity.id
_entity.type
_entity.pdbx_description
1 polymer ?
#
loop_
_entity_poly.entity_id
_entity_poly.type
_entity_poly.pdbx_seq_one_letter_code
_entity_poly.pdbx_strand_id
1 'polypeptide(L)'
;MRPVGRGKTGKQVVDIQTRLAALGYFLGDEGADGFFGPHTENAIRAFQQQRLLPADGIVEDNTWTELVEAGYQPGDRLLYLRVPYMRGDDVLYLQRRLDELGFDCGPVDGIFAPPLEVAVTDFQRNAGLNVDGIVGETTLDRIRRLQKVGDEGRVVNIPDRMDGYVGLHSLPGLRVSVDPAHGGRDRGFQGPNGVSEKDVNLMLGTRLAELLEDAGAEVLLLRESDVNLSPYERTDAANVWEPHIHICLHHSYAGDPKVTGTASYYYANSVYLSKAGRRLAGYLVDALSRELGRVDLQKHGRNYACLREVKPLAVMVEPGFLSNPEEGPRLSEPETIALEAQAILHGIEAYLARL
;
A
#
# COMPACT_ATOMS: atom_id res chain seq x y z
N MET A 1 17.68 6.20 -32.06
CA MET A 1 16.87 6.47 -33.27
C MET A 1 17.37 7.74 -33.94
N ARG A 2 17.26 7.91 -35.31
CA ARG A 2 17.55 9.24 -35.91
C ARG A 2 16.40 10.18 -35.52
N PRO A 3 16.68 11.45 -35.15
CA PRO A 3 15.61 12.40 -34.80
C PRO A 3 14.58 12.57 -35.92
N VAL A 4 13.30 12.51 -35.57
CA VAL A 4 12.18 12.69 -36.48
C VAL A 4 11.39 13.91 -36.04
N GLY A 5 11.21 14.86 -36.95
CA GLY A 5 10.50 16.11 -36.68
C GLY A 5 9.86 16.67 -37.94
N ARG A 6 9.42 17.91 -37.85
CA ARG A 6 8.68 18.61 -38.91
C ARG A 6 9.30 18.47 -40.30
N GLY A 7 8.48 18.17 -41.29
CA GLY A 7 8.86 17.98 -42.69
C GLY A 7 9.35 16.58 -43.04
N LYS A 8 9.50 15.68 -42.08
CA LYS A 8 9.83 14.27 -42.36
C LYS A 8 8.60 13.50 -42.85
N THR A 9 8.87 12.46 -43.66
CA THR A 9 7.84 11.59 -44.22
C THR A 9 8.23 10.12 -44.12
N GLY A 10 7.24 9.23 -44.18
CA GLY A 10 7.45 7.80 -44.31
C GLY A 10 6.92 6.96 -43.13
N LYS A 11 7.24 5.66 -43.17
CA LYS A 11 6.71 4.66 -42.23
C LYS A 11 6.95 4.98 -40.75
N GLN A 12 8.09 5.59 -40.45
CA GLN A 12 8.39 6.02 -39.07
C GLN A 12 7.43 7.11 -38.58
N VAL A 13 7.04 8.04 -39.46
CA VAL A 13 6.06 9.08 -39.14
C VAL A 13 4.68 8.47 -38.96
N VAL A 14 4.28 7.52 -39.82
CA VAL A 14 3.02 6.78 -39.66
C VAL A 14 2.95 6.07 -38.29
N ASP A 15 4.02 5.40 -37.87
CA ASP A 15 4.07 4.72 -36.57
C ASP A 15 3.92 5.70 -35.40
N ILE A 16 4.65 6.83 -35.44
CA ILE A 16 4.50 7.92 -34.46
C ILE A 16 3.08 8.43 -34.41
N GLN A 17 2.48 8.73 -35.56
CA GLN A 17 1.11 9.25 -35.66
C GLN A 17 0.08 8.23 -35.17
N THR A 18 0.24 6.97 -35.52
CA THR A 18 -0.66 5.88 -35.07
C THR A 18 -0.66 5.77 -33.56
N ARG A 19 0.51 5.84 -32.90
CA ARG A 19 0.63 5.80 -31.45
C ARG A 19 0.00 7.04 -30.80
N LEU A 20 0.25 8.22 -31.35
CA LEU A 20 -0.37 9.46 -30.85
C LEU A 20 -1.89 9.42 -30.98
N ALA A 21 -2.40 8.93 -32.11
CA ALA A 21 -3.85 8.77 -32.32
C ALA A 21 -4.45 7.78 -31.32
N ALA A 22 -3.78 6.65 -31.04
CA ALA A 22 -4.21 5.68 -30.03
C ALA A 22 -4.22 6.27 -28.60
N LEU A 23 -3.35 7.25 -28.33
CA LEU A 23 -3.32 8.02 -27.07
C LEU A 23 -4.31 9.20 -27.05
N GLY A 24 -5.11 9.40 -28.14
CA GLY A 24 -6.14 10.41 -28.21
C GLY A 24 -5.66 11.79 -28.67
N TYR A 25 -4.42 11.93 -29.17
CA TYR A 25 -3.95 13.20 -29.71
C TYR A 25 -4.52 13.48 -31.10
N PHE A 26 -4.95 14.71 -31.30
CA PHE A 26 -5.46 15.16 -32.60
C PHE A 26 -4.32 15.38 -33.60
N LEU A 27 -4.42 14.77 -34.78
CA LEU A 27 -3.42 14.80 -35.84
C LEU A 27 -3.89 15.53 -37.12
N GLY A 28 -5.01 16.20 -37.06
CA GLY A 28 -5.71 16.76 -38.24
C GLY A 28 -6.69 15.76 -38.85
N ASP A 29 -7.41 16.21 -39.90
CA ASP A 29 -8.46 15.39 -40.51
C ASP A 29 -7.89 14.19 -41.29
N GLU A 30 -6.64 14.25 -41.73
CA GLU A 30 -5.96 13.17 -42.46
C GLU A 30 -5.34 12.11 -41.54
N GLY A 31 -5.30 12.37 -40.22
CA GLY A 31 -4.83 11.42 -39.21
C GLY A 31 -3.36 11.01 -39.41
N ALA A 32 -3.12 9.69 -39.51
CA ALA A 32 -1.78 9.12 -39.67
C ALA A 32 -1.37 9.05 -41.16
N ASP A 33 -1.16 10.21 -41.76
CA ASP A 33 -0.89 10.40 -43.22
C ASP A 33 0.58 10.12 -43.61
N GLY A 34 1.46 9.96 -42.63
CA GLY A 34 2.89 9.74 -42.86
C GLY A 34 3.70 11.00 -43.16
N PHE A 35 3.11 12.19 -43.00
CA PHE A 35 3.79 13.48 -43.08
C PHE A 35 3.85 14.14 -41.71
N PHE A 36 5.05 14.43 -41.21
CA PHE A 36 5.24 15.13 -39.95
C PHE A 36 4.93 16.63 -40.10
N GLY A 37 3.64 16.92 -40.14
CA GLY A 37 3.09 18.26 -40.30
C GLY A 37 2.96 19.01 -38.96
N PRO A 38 2.36 20.23 -39.00
CA PRO A 38 2.15 21.05 -37.80
C PRO A 38 1.29 20.36 -36.74
N HIS A 39 0.28 19.58 -37.12
CA HIS A 39 -0.58 18.85 -36.17
C HIS A 39 0.21 17.76 -35.45
N THR A 40 1.05 17.00 -36.16
CA THR A 40 1.94 16.00 -35.58
C THR A 40 2.96 16.63 -34.62
N GLU A 41 3.55 17.76 -35.00
CA GLU A 41 4.49 18.50 -34.14
C GLU A 41 3.81 18.95 -32.84
N ASN A 42 2.62 19.54 -32.93
CA ASN A 42 1.86 19.98 -31.77
C ASN A 42 1.47 18.81 -30.86
N ALA A 43 1.06 17.68 -31.43
CA ALA A 43 0.76 16.46 -30.70
C ALA A 43 1.98 15.92 -29.94
N ILE A 44 3.16 15.91 -30.58
CA ILE A 44 4.42 15.52 -29.93
C ILE A 44 4.77 16.48 -28.80
N ARG A 45 4.69 17.80 -29.00
CA ARG A 45 4.94 18.78 -27.93
C ARG A 45 4.01 18.58 -26.74
N ALA A 46 2.73 18.36 -26.98
CA ALA A 46 1.75 18.08 -25.92
C ALA A 46 2.07 16.77 -25.20
N PHE A 47 2.41 15.70 -25.94
CA PHE A 47 2.86 14.44 -25.37
C PHE A 47 4.12 14.60 -24.52
N GLN A 48 5.15 15.27 -25.02
CA GLN A 48 6.39 15.54 -24.30
C GLN A 48 6.13 16.31 -23.01
N GLN A 49 5.30 17.36 -23.06
CA GLN A 49 4.92 18.14 -21.88
C GLN A 49 4.21 17.28 -20.84
N GLN A 50 3.29 16.43 -21.26
CA GLN A 50 2.58 15.51 -20.35
C GLN A 50 3.53 14.49 -19.70
N ARG A 51 4.59 14.09 -20.42
CA ARG A 51 5.61 13.12 -19.95
C ARG A 51 6.81 13.79 -19.28
N LEU A 52 6.78 15.08 -19.03
CA LEU A 52 7.86 15.86 -18.43
C LEU A 52 9.18 15.78 -19.23
N LEU A 53 9.07 15.62 -20.55
CA LEU A 53 10.17 15.69 -21.49
C LEU A 53 10.35 17.12 -22.02
N PRO A 54 11.54 17.50 -22.58
CA PRO A 54 11.69 18.73 -23.33
C PRO A 54 10.66 18.81 -24.47
N ALA A 55 9.79 19.82 -24.45
CA ALA A 55 8.69 19.95 -25.42
C ALA A 55 9.18 20.64 -26.72
N ASP A 56 10.15 20.04 -27.38
CA ASP A 56 10.78 20.55 -28.61
C ASP A 56 10.06 20.14 -29.91
N GLY A 57 9.13 19.18 -29.82
CA GLY A 57 8.40 18.67 -30.98
C GLY A 57 9.21 17.70 -31.84
N ILE A 58 10.33 17.19 -31.33
CA ILE A 58 11.21 16.25 -32.04
C ILE A 58 11.15 14.90 -31.34
N VAL A 59 11.01 13.84 -32.12
CA VAL A 59 11.01 12.47 -31.60
C VAL A 59 12.43 11.93 -31.67
N GLU A 60 13.10 11.92 -30.51
CA GLU A 60 14.39 11.27 -30.27
C GLU A 60 14.21 10.01 -29.42
N ASP A 61 15.31 9.35 -29.02
CA ASP A 61 15.26 8.07 -28.31
C ASP A 61 14.40 8.14 -27.04
N ASN A 62 14.46 9.21 -26.25
CA ASN A 62 13.66 9.35 -25.03
C ASN A 62 12.17 9.52 -25.36
N THR A 63 11.84 10.42 -26.29
CA THR A 63 10.45 10.64 -26.72
C THR A 63 9.88 9.38 -27.37
N TRP A 64 10.67 8.67 -28.17
CA TRP A 64 10.25 7.42 -28.78
C TRP A 64 9.98 6.32 -27.74
N THR A 65 10.88 6.15 -26.78
CA THR A 65 10.70 5.16 -25.68
C THR A 65 9.43 5.44 -24.91
N GLU A 66 9.21 6.67 -24.49
CA GLU A 66 7.99 7.07 -23.78
C GLU A 66 6.72 6.84 -24.64
N LEU A 67 6.79 7.14 -25.96
CA LEU A 67 5.67 6.93 -26.86
C LEU A 67 5.32 5.44 -27.04
N VAL A 68 6.33 4.58 -27.01
CA VAL A 68 6.13 3.13 -27.06
C VAL A 68 5.57 2.62 -25.72
N GLU A 69 6.13 3.08 -24.61
CA GLU A 69 5.72 2.67 -23.26
C GLU A 69 4.32 3.14 -22.88
N ALA A 70 3.90 4.31 -23.37
CA ALA A 70 2.55 4.83 -23.21
C ALA A 70 1.47 3.99 -23.93
N GLY A 71 1.85 3.19 -24.92
CA GLY A 71 0.90 2.38 -25.70
C GLY A 71 0.49 1.09 -25.03
N TYR A 72 1.19 0.63 -23.98
CA TYR A 72 0.84 -0.63 -23.32
C TYR A 72 -0.40 -0.50 -22.45
N GLN A 73 -1.37 -1.39 -22.69
CA GLN A 73 -2.57 -1.51 -21.86
C GLN A 73 -2.44 -2.67 -20.86
N PRO A 74 -3.13 -2.60 -19.71
CA PRO A 74 -3.11 -3.70 -18.74
C PRO A 74 -3.59 -5.03 -19.34
N GLY A 75 -2.70 -5.99 -19.46
CA GLY A 75 -2.94 -7.31 -20.06
C GLY A 75 -2.26 -7.54 -21.40
N ASP A 76 -1.68 -6.53 -22.03
CA ASP A 76 -0.96 -6.69 -23.31
C ASP A 76 0.31 -7.54 -23.14
N ARG A 77 0.86 -7.55 -21.93
CA ARG A 77 2.08 -8.31 -21.59
C ARG A 77 2.07 -8.72 -20.13
N LEU A 78 2.89 -9.73 -19.79
CA LEU A 78 3.17 -10.07 -18.40
C LEU A 78 4.05 -8.98 -17.78
N LEU A 79 3.70 -8.54 -16.55
CA LEU A 79 4.51 -7.61 -15.80
C LEU A 79 5.23 -8.34 -14.65
N TYR A 80 6.54 -8.16 -14.55
CA TYR A 80 7.39 -8.78 -13.52
C TYR A 80 8.71 -8.05 -13.38
N LEU A 81 9.39 -8.25 -12.27
CA LEU A 81 10.70 -7.65 -12.04
C LEU A 81 11.75 -8.23 -13.01
N ARG A 82 12.43 -7.39 -13.76
CA ARG A 82 13.56 -7.73 -14.63
C ARG A 82 14.50 -6.55 -14.78
N VAL A 83 15.70 -6.80 -15.28
CA VAL A 83 16.66 -5.73 -15.62
C VAL A 83 16.90 -5.73 -17.15
N PRO A 84 16.76 -4.61 -17.86
CA PRO A 84 16.26 -3.31 -17.36
C PRO A 84 14.80 -3.39 -16.92
N TYR A 85 14.40 -2.55 -15.95
CA TYR A 85 13.04 -2.52 -15.40
C TYR A 85 11.99 -2.32 -16.50
N MET A 86 10.86 -3.01 -16.35
CA MET A 86 9.70 -2.76 -17.21
C MET A 86 9.12 -1.39 -16.89
N ARG A 87 8.66 -0.68 -17.94
CA ARG A 87 8.08 0.66 -17.83
C ARG A 87 6.84 0.73 -18.72
N GLY A 88 5.91 1.61 -18.36
CA GLY A 88 4.75 1.88 -19.20
C GLY A 88 3.49 2.24 -18.45
N ASP A 89 2.44 2.60 -19.21
CA ASP A 89 1.15 2.97 -18.65
C ASP A 89 0.43 1.77 -18.00
N ASP A 90 0.69 0.56 -18.46
CA ASP A 90 0.24 -0.68 -17.83
C ASP A 90 0.86 -0.89 -16.43
N VAL A 91 2.15 -0.55 -16.25
CA VAL A 91 2.80 -0.56 -14.94
C VAL A 91 2.25 0.55 -14.06
N LEU A 92 2.08 1.75 -14.60
CA LEU A 92 1.49 2.88 -13.87
C LEU A 92 0.05 2.57 -13.41
N TYR A 93 -0.75 1.92 -14.27
CA TYR A 93 -2.07 1.42 -13.89
C TYR A 93 -1.98 0.43 -12.72
N LEU A 94 -1.08 -0.56 -12.82
CA LEU A 94 -0.88 -1.56 -11.77
C LEU A 94 -0.52 -0.90 -10.43
N GLN A 95 0.45 0.03 -10.43
CA GLN A 95 0.86 0.75 -9.23
C GLN A 95 -0.31 1.49 -8.59
N ARG A 96 -1.07 2.28 -9.38
CA ARG A 96 -2.26 2.99 -8.89
C ARG A 96 -3.29 2.05 -8.29
N ARG A 97 -3.53 0.91 -8.95
CA ARG A 97 -4.52 -0.06 -8.47
C ARG A 97 -4.09 -0.76 -7.18
N LEU A 98 -2.82 -1.12 -7.06
CA LEU A 98 -2.28 -1.71 -5.83
C LEU A 98 -2.25 -0.69 -4.69
N ASP A 99 -1.87 0.56 -4.96
CA ASP A 99 -1.91 1.65 -3.98
C ASP A 99 -3.35 1.92 -3.50
N GLU A 100 -4.34 1.97 -4.40
CA GLU A 100 -5.78 2.09 -4.07
C GLU A 100 -6.28 0.91 -3.25
N LEU A 101 -5.74 -0.30 -3.46
CA LEU A 101 -6.03 -1.50 -2.67
C LEU A 101 -5.24 -1.57 -1.37
N GLY A 102 -4.32 -0.63 -1.15
CA GLY A 102 -3.55 -0.48 0.08
C GLY A 102 -2.23 -1.24 0.11
N PHE A 103 -1.72 -1.66 -1.03
CA PHE A 103 -0.40 -2.28 -1.14
C PHE A 103 0.64 -1.20 -1.47
N ASP A 104 1.68 -1.08 -0.65
CA ASP A 104 2.76 -0.11 -0.88
C ASP A 104 3.64 -0.57 -2.05
N CYS A 105 3.44 0.04 -3.20
CA CYS A 105 4.21 -0.25 -4.42
C CYS A 105 5.42 0.69 -4.61
N GLY A 106 5.73 1.52 -3.61
CA GLY A 106 6.72 2.59 -3.76
C GLY A 106 6.22 3.74 -4.62
N PRO A 107 7.11 4.48 -5.31
CA PRO A 107 6.71 5.58 -6.18
C PRO A 107 5.78 5.11 -7.31
N VAL A 108 4.70 5.88 -7.55
CA VAL A 108 3.76 5.63 -8.65
C VAL A 108 4.29 6.35 -9.90
N ASP A 109 5.27 5.74 -10.55
CA ASP A 109 6.10 6.33 -11.61
C ASP A 109 6.09 5.55 -12.94
N GLY A 110 5.33 4.45 -12.99
CA GLY A 110 5.26 3.59 -14.17
C GLY A 110 6.46 2.65 -14.34
N ILE A 111 7.28 2.44 -13.28
CA ILE A 111 8.45 1.57 -13.31
C ILE A 111 8.21 0.34 -12.43
N PHE A 112 8.39 -0.86 -13.00
CA PHE A 112 8.31 -2.11 -12.25
C PHE A 112 9.63 -2.36 -11.50
N ALA A 113 9.80 -1.68 -10.37
CA ALA A 113 10.95 -1.79 -9.48
C ALA A 113 10.68 -2.78 -8.32
N PRO A 114 11.69 -3.16 -7.51
CA PRO A 114 11.53 -4.11 -6.41
C PRO A 114 10.36 -3.83 -5.44
N PRO A 115 10.05 -2.58 -5.04
CA PRO A 115 8.87 -2.34 -4.20
C PRO A 115 7.55 -2.79 -4.83
N LEU A 116 7.40 -2.62 -6.15
CA LEU A 116 6.21 -3.09 -6.85
C LEU A 116 6.12 -4.63 -6.89
N GLU A 117 7.24 -5.34 -7.03
CA GLU A 117 7.23 -6.81 -6.94
C GLU A 117 6.74 -7.28 -5.55
N VAL A 118 7.21 -6.64 -4.49
CA VAL A 118 6.74 -6.91 -3.11
C VAL A 118 5.24 -6.69 -3.02
N ALA A 119 4.73 -5.54 -3.48
CA ALA A 119 3.31 -5.24 -3.50
C ALA A 119 2.48 -6.25 -4.29
N VAL A 120 2.99 -6.74 -5.44
CA VAL A 120 2.35 -7.78 -6.25
C VAL A 120 2.30 -9.10 -5.49
N THR A 121 3.39 -9.54 -4.89
CA THR A 121 3.44 -10.81 -4.12
C THR A 121 2.53 -10.74 -2.90
N ASP A 122 2.48 -9.62 -2.21
CA ASP A 122 1.57 -9.41 -1.08
C ASP A 122 0.10 -9.39 -1.53
N PHE A 123 -0.20 -8.73 -2.64
CA PHE A 123 -1.53 -8.79 -3.23
C PHE A 123 -1.91 -10.22 -3.61
N GLN A 124 -1.04 -10.96 -4.30
CA GLN A 124 -1.29 -12.34 -4.70
C GLN A 124 -1.57 -13.23 -3.48
N ARG A 125 -0.80 -13.08 -2.42
CA ARG A 125 -0.97 -13.80 -1.15
C ARG A 125 -2.32 -13.49 -0.51
N ASN A 126 -2.67 -12.22 -0.38
CA ASN A 126 -3.93 -11.76 0.18
C ASN A 126 -5.14 -12.16 -0.67
N ALA A 127 -4.98 -12.25 -1.98
CA ALA A 127 -6.02 -12.64 -2.92
C ALA A 127 -6.16 -14.17 -3.08
N GLY A 128 -5.32 -14.97 -2.41
CA GLY A 128 -5.30 -16.44 -2.53
C GLY A 128 -4.83 -16.92 -3.91
N LEU A 129 -3.96 -16.15 -4.57
CA LEU A 129 -3.36 -16.50 -5.86
C LEU A 129 -2.02 -17.19 -5.69
N ASN A 130 -1.46 -17.71 -6.81
CA ASN A 130 -0.06 -18.14 -6.83
C ASN A 130 0.84 -16.93 -6.57
N VAL A 131 1.76 -17.06 -5.60
CA VAL A 131 2.65 -15.98 -5.19
C VAL A 131 3.96 -16.10 -5.98
N ASP A 132 3.96 -15.56 -7.18
CA ASP A 132 5.10 -15.65 -8.12
C ASP A 132 5.67 -14.27 -8.52
N GLY A 133 5.05 -13.17 -8.07
CA GLY A 133 5.45 -11.81 -8.43
C GLY A 133 5.16 -11.44 -9.89
N ILE A 134 4.43 -12.30 -10.63
CA ILE A 134 4.11 -12.09 -12.04
C ILE A 134 2.66 -11.63 -12.18
N VAL A 135 2.46 -10.48 -12.82
CA VAL A 135 1.14 -9.96 -13.12
C VAL A 135 0.71 -10.44 -14.50
N GLY A 136 0.03 -11.58 -14.52
CA GLY A 136 -0.66 -12.11 -15.68
C GLY A 136 -2.15 -11.88 -15.61
N GLU A 137 -2.90 -12.51 -16.52
CA GLU A 137 -4.36 -12.36 -16.64
C GLU A 137 -5.10 -12.65 -15.33
N THR A 138 -4.72 -13.72 -14.62
CA THR A 138 -5.34 -14.11 -13.34
C THR A 138 -5.18 -13.03 -12.27
N THR A 139 -3.99 -12.45 -12.16
CA THR A 139 -3.70 -11.38 -11.19
C THR A 139 -4.45 -10.10 -11.57
N LEU A 140 -4.44 -9.71 -12.87
CA LEU A 140 -5.18 -8.55 -13.37
C LEU A 140 -6.69 -8.70 -13.20
N ASP A 141 -7.24 -9.87 -13.49
CA ASP A 141 -8.67 -10.14 -13.29
C ASP A 141 -9.08 -10.00 -11.83
N ARG A 142 -8.24 -10.48 -10.91
CA ARG A 142 -8.51 -10.33 -9.48
C ARG A 142 -8.48 -8.85 -9.09
N ILE A 143 -7.49 -8.08 -9.54
CA ILE A 143 -7.41 -6.63 -9.34
C ILE A 143 -8.65 -5.91 -9.89
N ARG A 144 -9.09 -6.25 -11.11
CA ARG A 144 -10.28 -5.65 -11.75
C ARG A 144 -11.58 -5.99 -11.02
N ARG A 145 -11.73 -7.21 -10.51
CA ARG A 145 -12.93 -7.64 -9.76
C ARG A 145 -13.08 -6.92 -8.43
N LEU A 146 -11.98 -6.67 -7.74
CA LEU A 146 -11.97 -5.88 -6.50
C LEU A 146 -12.35 -4.41 -6.76
N GLN A 147 -12.16 -3.92 -7.98
CA GLN A 147 -12.63 -2.60 -8.40
C GLN A 147 -14.16 -2.49 -8.45
N LYS A 148 -14.85 -3.53 -8.93
CA LYS A 148 -16.33 -3.50 -9.06
C LYS A 148 -17.09 -3.43 -7.75
N VAL A 149 -16.49 -3.88 -6.66
CA VAL A 149 -17.07 -3.80 -5.31
C VAL A 149 -16.97 -2.38 -4.73
N GLY A 150 -16.00 -1.57 -5.22
CA GLY A 150 -15.80 -0.17 -4.80
C GLY A 150 -16.57 0.87 -5.64
N ASP A 151 -16.93 0.55 -6.88
CA ASP A 151 -17.60 1.49 -7.81
C ASP A 151 -19.14 1.58 -7.63
N GLU A 152 -19.75 0.64 -6.90
CA GLU A 152 -21.16 0.76 -6.53
C GLU A 152 -21.36 1.62 -5.28
N GLY A 153 -20.94 2.89 -5.33
CA GLY A 153 -21.52 3.98 -4.54
C GLY A 153 -21.71 3.76 -3.02
N ARG A 154 -21.10 2.77 -2.40
CA ARG A 154 -20.88 2.77 -0.98
C ARG A 154 -19.68 3.65 -0.66
N VAL A 155 -19.91 4.95 -0.65
CA VAL A 155 -19.25 5.79 0.34
C VAL A 155 -19.66 5.16 1.67
N VAL A 156 -18.86 4.24 2.16
CA VAL A 156 -18.93 3.87 3.58
C VAL A 156 -18.47 5.16 4.26
N ASN A 157 -19.44 6.02 4.57
CA ASN A 157 -19.28 7.00 5.61
C ASN A 157 -18.99 6.15 6.85
N ILE A 158 -17.70 5.84 7.07
CA ILE A 158 -17.24 5.36 8.36
C ILE A 158 -17.31 6.62 9.20
N PRO A 159 -18.34 6.80 10.03
CA PRO A 159 -18.28 7.87 11.00
C PRO A 159 -16.99 7.62 11.77
N ASP A 160 -16.23 8.67 12.06
CA ASP A 160 -15.20 8.61 13.10
C ASP A 160 -15.95 8.25 14.41
N ARG A 161 -16.21 6.94 14.61
CA ARG A 161 -17.13 6.46 15.63
C ARG A 161 -16.71 6.84 17.04
N MET A 162 -15.43 7.16 17.26
CA MET A 162 -14.98 7.66 18.56
C MET A 162 -15.46 9.10 18.85
N ASP A 163 -15.84 9.89 17.86
CA ASP A 163 -16.48 11.19 18.12
C ASP A 163 -17.90 11.02 18.73
N GLY A 164 -18.46 9.80 18.69
CA GLY A 164 -19.75 9.44 19.28
C GLY A 164 -19.66 8.69 20.62
N TYR A 165 -18.47 8.27 21.05
CA TYR A 165 -18.29 7.61 22.37
C TYR A 165 -17.96 8.65 23.45
N VAL A 166 -18.91 9.51 23.73
CA VAL A 166 -18.83 10.45 24.82
C VAL A 166 -18.79 9.66 26.15
N GLY A 167 -17.62 9.67 26.80
CA GLY A 167 -17.47 9.06 28.14
C GLY A 167 -16.41 7.99 28.31
N LEU A 168 -15.78 7.47 27.24
CA LEU A 168 -14.68 6.52 27.34
C LEU A 168 -13.33 7.26 27.35
N HIS A 169 -12.90 7.69 28.53
CA HIS A 169 -11.61 8.37 28.76
C HIS A 169 -10.58 7.45 29.43
N SER A 170 -10.86 6.15 29.54
CA SER A 170 -10.03 5.18 30.22
C SER A 170 -10.24 3.76 29.67
N LEU A 171 -9.33 2.85 29.98
CA LEU A 171 -9.35 1.46 29.51
C LEU A 171 -10.52 0.62 30.06
N PRO A 172 -10.94 0.75 31.32
CA PRO A 172 -12.10 0.03 31.83
C PRO A 172 -13.36 0.28 30.98
N GLY A 173 -13.93 -0.82 30.44
CA GLY A 173 -15.09 -0.78 29.54
C GLY A 173 -14.76 -0.49 28.07
N LEU A 174 -13.49 -0.25 27.73
CA LEU A 174 -13.05 -0.15 26.35
C LEU A 174 -13.02 -1.55 25.72
N ARG A 175 -13.57 -1.69 24.52
CA ARG A 175 -13.49 -2.91 23.70
C ARG A 175 -12.43 -2.74 22.64
N VAL A 176 -11.40 -3.58 22.66
CA VAL A 176 -10.28 -3.52 21.72
C VAL A 176 -10.15 -4.84 20.98
N SER A 177 -10.20 -4.82 19.65
CA SER A 177 -9.78 -5.98 18.86
C SER A 177 -8.33 -5.85 18.46
N VAL A 178 -7.55 -6.89 18.74
CA VAL A 178 -6.13 -7.01 18.40
C VAL A 178 -5.99 -8.02 17.30
N ASP A 179 -5.41 -7.62 16.18
CA ASP A 179 -5.21 -8.42 14.98
C ASP A 179 -3.73 -8.67 14.72
N PRO A 180 -3.15 -9.77 15.23
CA PRO A 180 -1.81 -10.18 14.83
C PRO A 180 -1.80 -10.62 13.36
N ALA A 181 -1.26 -9.82 12.47
CA ALA A 181 -1.28 -10.08 11.04
C ALA A 181 -0.56 -11.39 10.66
N HIS A 182 -0.88 -11.91 9.48
CA HIS A 182 -0.37 -13.18 8.96
C HIS A 182 -0.79 -14.41 9.80
N GLY A 183 -0.27 -15.60 9.49
CA GLY A 183 -0.53 -16.86 10.22
C GLY A 183 -0.64 -18.07 9.30
N GLY A 184 -0.39 -19.26 9.83
CA GLY A 184 -0.42 -20.53 9.10
C GLY A 184 0.53 -20.52 7.90
N ARG A 185 -0.01 -20.63 6.69
CA ARG A 185 0.76 -20.62 5.44
C ARG A 185 1.26 -19.24 5.06
N ASP A 186 0.58 -18.20 5.47
CA ASP A 186 1.01 -16.81 5.30
C ASP A 186 2.01 -16.46 6.40
N ARG A 187 3.29 -16.48 6.06
CA ARG A 187 4.37 -16.23 7.01
C ARG A 187 4.67 -14.75 7.22
N GLY A 188 4.09 -13.88 6.39
CA GLY A 188 4.56 -12.50 6.28
C GLY A 188 6.02 -12.46 5.82
N PHE A 189 6.74 -11.43 6.22
CA PHE A 189 8.17 -11.33 5.96
C PHE A 189 8.97 -12.32 6.83
N GLN A 190 10.07 -12.85 6.27
CA GLN A 190 11.07 -13.62 7.02
C GLN A 190 12.35 -12.82 7.13
N GLY A 191 12.73 -12.49 8.36
CA GLY A 191 14.00 -11.85 8.65
C GLY A 191 15.19 -12.74 8.27
N PRO A 192 16.39 -12.16 8.05
CA PRO A 192 17.59 -12.89 7.65
C PRO A 192 18.05 -13.95 8.67
N ASN A 193 17.60 -13.83 9.92
CA ASN A 193 17.82 -14.78 11.00
C ASN A 193 16.75 -15.89 11.10
N GLY A 194 15.80 -15.95 10.15
CA GLY A 194 14.72 -16.92 10.12
C GLY A 194 13.51 -16.61 10.99
N VAL A 195 13.49 -15.46 11.68
CA VAL A 195 12.33 -14.97 12.42
C VAL A 195 11.22 -14.60 11.42
N SER A 196 10.02 -15.12 11.68
CA SER A 196 8.85 -14.92 10.82
C SER A 196 7.96 -13.82 11.38
N GLU A 197 7.49 -12.93 10.52
CA GLU A 197 6.59 -11.84 10.92
C GLU A 197 5.35 -12.34 11.65
N LYS A 198 4.73 -13.43 11.16
CA LYS A 198 3.55 -14.02 11.80
C LYS A 198 3.77 -14.42 13.27
N ASP A 199 4.98 -14.90 13.58
CA ASP A 199 5.30 -15.38 14.95
C ASP A 199 5.53 -14.19 15.87
N VAL A 200 6.24 -13.17 15.42
CA VAL A 200 6.46 -11.93 16.19
C VAL A 200 5.13 -11.19 16.41
N ASN A 201 4.31 -11.07 15.38
CA ASN A 201 2.99 -10.45 15.50
C ASN A 201 2.08 -11.20 16.49
N LEU A 202 2.12 -12.53 16.50
CA LEU A 202 1.34 -13.33 17.47
C LEU A 202 1.83 -13.09 18.90
N MET A 203 3.14 -13.10 19.12
CA MET A 203 3.73 -12.83 20.45
C MET A 203 3.35 -11.43 20.95
N LEU A 204 3.47 -10.43 20.07
CA LEU A 204 3.11 -9.04 20.40
C LEU A 204 1.62 -8.91 20.69
N GLY A 205 0.77 -9.51 19.82
CA GLY A 205 -0.68 -9.47 19.99
C GLY A 205 -1.15 -10.13 21.27
N THR A 206 -0.60 -11.29 21.63
CA THR A 206 -0.89 -11.98 22.88
C THR A 206 -0.49 -11.11 24.08
N ARG A 207 0.72 -10.56 24.06
CA ARG A 207 1.20 -9.72 25.16
C ARG A 207 0.39 -8.42 25.31
N LEU A 208 0.01 -7.79 24.19
CA LEU A 208 -0.83 -6.60 24.21
C LEU A 208 -2.24 -6.91 24.75
N ALA A 209 -2.82 -8.04 24.37
CA ALA A 209 -4.12 -8.48 24.87
C ALA A 209 -4.11 -8.63 26.40
N GLU A 210 -3.11 -9.33 26.96
CA GLU A 210 -2.92 -9.47 28.40
C GLU A 210 -2.86 -8.11 29.11
N LEU A 211 -2.04 -7.19 28.60
CA LEU A 211 -1.89 -5.86 29.21
C LEU A 211 -3.18 -5.04 29.18
N LEU A 212 -3.93 -5.12 28.08
CA LEU A 212 -5.21 -4.44 27.93
C LEU A 212 -6.27 -5.00 28.90
N GLU A 213 -6.34 -6.34 29.04
CA GLU A 213 -7.25 -7.02 29.97
C GLU A 213 -6.90 -6.70 31.42
N ASP A 214 -5.61 -6.72 31.78
CA ASP A 214 -5.11 -6.35 33.13
C ASP A 214 -5.47 -4.88 33.45
N ALA A 215 -5.53 -4.02 32.45
CA ALA A 215 -5.93 -2.62 32.60
C ALA A 215 -7.45 -2.40 32.54
N GLY A 216 -8.26 -3.48 32.42
CA GLY A 216 -9.71 -3.48 32.51
C GLY A 216 -10.46 -3.30 31.18
N ALA A 217 -9.78 -3.40 30.04
CA ALA A 217 -10.41 -3.44 28.74
C ALA A 217 -11.00 -4.83 28.43
N GLU A 218 -12.02 -4.88 27.57
CA GLU A 218 -12.48 -6.12 26.95
C GLU A 218 -11.68 -6.32 25.66
N VAL A 219 -11.10 -7.52 25.46
CA VAL A 219 -10.23 -7.77 24.31
C VAL A 219 -10.76 -8.92 23.45
N LEU A 220 -10.72 -8.72 22.13
CA LEU A 220 -10.84 -9.77 21.12
C LEU A 220 -9.49 -9.94 20.43
N LEU A 221 -8.77 -11.01 20.75
CA LEU A 221 -7.58 -11.41 20.01
C LEU A 221 -8.02 -12.24 18.79
N LEU A 222 -7.81 -11.74 17.56
CA LEU A 222 -8.37 -12.37 16.35
C LEU A 222 -7.74 -13.73 16.03
N ARG A 223 -6.52 -13.98 16.46
CA ARG A 223 -5.93 -15.32 16.45
C ARG A 223 -5.07 -15.55 17.69
N GLU A 224 -5.25 -16.69 18.32
CA GLU A 224 -4.54 -17.12 19.53
C GLU A 224 -3.46 -18.19 19.22
N SER A 225 -3.36 -18.60 17.96
CA SER A 225 -2.43 -19.62 17.49
C SER A 225 -2.01 -19.38 16.05
N ASP A 226 -1.12 -20.23 15.52
CA ASP A 226 -0.63 -20.14 14.14
C ASP A 226 -1.67 -20.65 13.13
N VAL A 227 -2.78 -19.93 13.00
CA VAL A 227 -3.85 -20.18 12.04
C VAL A 227 -3.84 -19.14 10.93
N ASN A 228 -4.23 -19.55 9.72
CA ASN A 228 -4.40 -18.65 8.60
C ASN A 228 -5.80 -18.08 8.58
N LEU A 229 -5.93 -16.77 8.78
CA LEU A 229 -7.16 -16.02 8.60
C LEU A 229 -7.00 -15.09 7.41
N SER A 230 -7.94 -15.13 6.48
CA SER A 230 -7.98 -14.16 5.39
C SER A 230 -8.30 -12.76 5.91
N PRO A 231 -7.93 -11.69 5.19
CA PRO A 231 -8.28 -10.33 5.58
C PRO A 231 -9.77 -10.12 5.84
N TYR A 232 -10.64 -10.78 5.08
CA TYR A 232 -12.10 -10.69 5.28
C TYR A 232 -12.58 -11.39 6.55
N GLU A 233 -12.05 -12.59 6.86
CA GLU A 233 -12.38 -13.28 8.11
C GLU A 233 -11.98 -12.44 9.32
N ARG A 234 -10.83 -11.73 9.25
CA ARG A 234 -10.37 -10.83 10.32
C ARG A 234 -11.29 -9.64 10.49
N THR A 235 -11.60 -8.95 9.41
CA THR A 235 -12.44 -7.75 9.44
C THR A 235 -13.91 -8.09 9.80
N ASP A 236 -14.43 -9.23 9.33
CA ASP A 236 -15.77 -9.69 9.68
C ASP A 236 -15.86 -10.03 11.17
N ALA A 237 -14.88 -10.77 11.72
CA ALA A 237 -14.84 -11.08 13.15
C ALA A 237 -14.78 -9.80 14.01
N ALA A 238 -13.92 -8.84 13.64
CA ALA A 238 -13.87 -7.54 14.31
C ALA A 238 -15.20 -6.79 14.19
N ASN A 239 -15.81 -6.74 13.00
CA ASN A 239 -17.07 -6.04 12.77
C ASN A 239 -18.26 -6.66 13.50
N VAL A 240 -18.30 -8.00 13.65
CA VAL A 240 -19.35 -8.71 14.43
C VAL A 240 -19.20 -8.45 15.92
N TRP A 241 -17.96 -8.40 16.42
CA TRP A 241 -17.71 -8.14 17.84
C TRP A 241 -17.88 -6.66 18.22
N GLU A 242 -17.86 -5.75 17.24
CA GLU A 242 -18.06 -4.30 17.41
C GLU A 242 -17.12 -3.65 18.44
N PRO A 243 -15.79 -3.71 18.27
CA PRO A 243 -14.86 -3.03 19.17
C PRO A 243 -14.99 -1.50 19.06
N HIS A 244 -14.48 -0.79 20.07
CA HIS A 244 -14.27 0.65 19.98
C HIS A 244 -13.03 0.98 19.16
N ILE A 245 -11.94 0.18 19.33
CA ILE A 245 -10.68 0.31 18.64
C ILE A 245 -10.28 -1.05 18.05
N HIS A 246 -9.84 -1.04 16.79
CA HIS A 246 -9.18 -2.17 16.13
C HIS A 246 -7.72 -1.85 15.89
N ILE A 247 -6.83 -2.72 16.35
CA ILE A 247 -5.39 -2.56 16.21
C ILE A 247 -4.82 -3.73 15.42
N CYS A 248 -4.34 -3.46 14.21
CA CYS A 248 -3.64 -4.42 13.37
C CYS A 248 -2.13 -4.32 13.65
N LEU A 249 -1.50 -5.45 13.92
CA LEU A 249 -0.08 -5.53 14.27
C LEU A 249 0.71 -6.16 13.13
N HIS A 250 1.72 -5.45 12.66
CA HIS A 250 2.67 -5.88 11.65
C HIS A 250 4.10 -5.60 12.11
N HIS A 251 5.08 -6.19 11.42
CA HIS A 251 6.48 -5.77 11.46
C HIS A 251 6.96 -5.51 10.04
N SER A 252 7.69 -4.42 9.88
CA SER A 252 8.00 -3.86 8.56
C SER A 252 9.17 -4.56 7.88
N TYR A 253 9.24 -4.34 6.58
CA TYR A 253 10.35 -4.75 5.72
C TYR A 253 10.78 -3.58 4.83
N ALA A 254 12.09 -3.44 4.62
CA ALA A 254 12.65 -2.53 3.64
C ALA A 254 13.73 -3.23 2.80
N GLY A 255 13.83 -2.85 1.52
CA GLY A 255 14.89 -3.36 0.64
C GLY A 255 16.30 -2.90 1.06
N ASP A 256 16.42 -1.76 1.72
CA ASP A 256 17.67 -1.33 2.38
C ASP A 256 17.70 -1.86 3.81
N PRO A 257 18.66 -2.74 4.15
CA PRO A 257 18.78 -3.34 5.48
C PRO A 257 19.14 -2.32 6.58
N LYS A 258 19.49 -1.09 6.23
CA LYS A 258 19.78 -0.03 7.19
C LYS A 258 18.53 0.68 7.71
N VAL A 259 17.39 0.46 7.06
CA VAL A 259 16.14 1.08 7.51
C VAL A 259 15.73 0.48 8.85
N THR A 260 15.41 1.34 9.79
CA THR A 260 14.94 1.03 11.15
C THR A 260 13.96 2.09 11.60
N GLY A 261 13.14 1.79 12.58
CA GLY A 261 12.21 2.76 13.15
C GLY A 261 10.83 2.18 13.37
N THR A 262 9.88 3.04 13.74
CA THR A 262 8.49 2.68 14.00
C THR A 262 7.54 3.56 13.19
N ALA A 263 6.48 2.97 12.67
CA ALA A 263 5.43 3.66 11.92
C ALA A 263 4.05 3.25 12.40
N SER A 264 3.06 4.08 12.15
CA SER A 264 1.66 3.73 12.33
C SER A 264 0.82 4.23 11.17
N TYR A 265 -0.31 3.57 10.95
CA TYR A 265 -1.14 3.82 9.78
C TYR A 265 -2.60 3.99 10.20
N TYR A 266 -3.30 4.85 9.47
CA TYR A 266 -4.73 5.09 9.64
C TYR A 266 -5.41 5.12 8.28
N TYR A 267 -6.73 4.90 8.26
CA TYR A 267 -7.48 4.91 7.00
C TYR A 267 -7.47 6.27 6.35
N ALA A 268 -6.99 6.34 5.11
CA ALA A 268 -7.15 7.47 4.21
C ALA A 268 -7.14 7.00 2.75
N ASN A 269 -7.92 7.68 1.92
CA ASN A 269 -7.91 7.57 0.47
C ASN A 269 -7.96 8.97 -0.16
N SER A 270 -8.16 9.07 -1.47
CA SER A 270 -8.21 10.35 -2.20
C SER A 270 -9.37 11.28 -1.76
N VAL A 271 -10.39 10.77 -1.08
CA VAL A 271 -11.62 11.51 -0.74
C VAL A 271 -11.84 11.61 0.76
N TYR A 272 -11.38 10.65 1.54
CA TYR A 272 -11.67 10.53 2.96
C TYR A 272 -10.41 10.29 3.79
N LEU A 273 -10.40 10.85 5.00
CA LEU A 273 -9.35 10.67 6.00
C LEU A 273 -9.99 10.49 7.38
N SER A 274 -9.66 9.39 8.06
CA SER A 274 -10.05 9.16 9.46
C SER A 274 -9.29 10.11 10.38
N LYS A 275 -9.98 11.11 10.93
CA LYS A 275 -9.38 12.08 11.85
C LYS A 275 -9.03 11.45 13.19
N ALA A 276 -9.91 10.60 13.72
CA ALA A 276 -9.69 9.87 14.95
C ALA A 276 -8.56 8.84 14.79
N GLY A 277 -8.53 8.09 13.68
CA GLY A 277 -7.44 7.18 13.34
C GLY A 277 -6.09 7.88 13.24
N ARG A 278 -6.06 9.04 12.57
CA ARG A 278 -4.84 9.86 12.49
C ARG A 278 -4.35 10.34 13.86
N ARG A 279 -5.27 10.68 14.78
CA ARG A 279 -4.90 11.08 16.15
C ARG A 279 -4.32 9.88 16.93
N LEU A 280 -5.05 8.73 16.94
CA LEU A 280 -4.61 7.53 17.63
C LEU A 280 -3.26 7.04 17.07
N ALA A 281 -3.11 6.93 15.75
CA ALA A 281 -1.85 6.56 15.11
C ALA A 281 -0.68 7.48 15.53
N GLY A 282 -0.96 8.77 15.73
CA GLY A 282 0.05 9.71 16.24
C GLY A 282 0.50 9.41 17.67
N TYR A 283 -0.41 9.08 18.56
CA TYR A 283 -0.07 8.71 19.95
C TYR A 283 0.69 7.38 20.01
N LEU A 284 0.31 6.41 19.16
CA LEU A 284 0.98 5.12 19.11
C LEU A 284 2.42 5.24 18.62
N VAL A 285 2.66 5.94 17.49
CA VAL A 285 4.02 6.10 16.96
C VAL A 285 4.91 6.92 17.89
N ASP A 286 4.36 7.94 18.55
CA ASP A 286 5.08 8.76 19.53
C ASP A 286 5.50 7.93 20.76
N ALA A 287 4.60 7.11 21.30
CA ALA A 287 4.90 6.24 22.42
C ALA A 287 5.96 5.18 22.05
N LEU A 288 5.79 4.49 20.92
CA LEU A 288 6.74 3.51 20.42
C LEU A 288 8.12 4.12 20.17
N SER A 289 8.20 5.24 19.47
CA SER A 289 9.46 5.91 19.18
C SER A 289 10.20 6.31 20.46
N ARG A 290 9.50 6.92 21.42
CA ARG A 290 10.05 7.39 22.66
C ARG A 290 10.51 6.25 23.58
N GLU A 291 9.68 5.22 23.77
CA GLU A 291 9.94 4.17 24.76
C GLU A 291 10.93 3.12 24.26
N LEU A 292 10.93 2.86 22.96
CA LEU A 292 11.88 1.94 22.33
C LEU A 292 13.18 2.62 21.88
N GLY A 293 13.24 3.97 21.90
CA GLY A 293 14.38 4.72 21.38
C GLY A 293 14.57 4.55 19.87
N ARG A 294 13.50 4.25 19.13
CA ARG A 294 13.53 4.05 17.69
C ARG A 294 13.22 5.32 16.92
N VAL A 295 13.65 5.36 15.64
CA VAL A 295 13.35 6.47 14.74
C VAL A 295 11.84 6.56 14.53
N ASP A 296 11.27 7.76 14.69
CA ASP A 296 9.89 8.05 14.36
C ASP A 296 9.74 8.20 12.84
N LEU A 297 9.18 7.19 12.19
CA LEU A 297 8.85 7.21 10.77
C LEU A 297 7.47 7.80 10.50
N GLN A 298 6.85 8.40 11.51
CA GLN A 298 5.59 9.12 11.43
C GLN A 298 4.34 8.22 11.24
N LYS A 299 3.20 8.87 11.18
CA LYS A 299 1.90 8.27 10.88
C LYS A 299 1.49 8.52 9.44
N HIS A 300 0.97 7.50 8.78
CA HIS A 300 0.65 7.53 7.35
C HIS A 300 -0.81 7.21 7.09
N GLY A 301 -1.42 7.94 6.16
CA GLY A 301 -2.73 7.58 5.62
C GLY A 301 -2.59 6.46 4.59
N ARG A 302 -3.34 5.37 4.75
CA ARG A 302 -3.33 4.21 3.84
C ARG A 302 -4.72 3.64 3.66
N ASN A 303 -4.93 2.97 2.53
CA ASN A 303 -6.19 2.33 2.18
C ASN A 303 -6.13 0.79 2.38
N TYR A 304 -5.44 0.34 3.42
CA TYR A 304 -5.32 -1.08 3.74
C TYR A 304 -6.67 -1.71 4.14
N ALA A 305 -6.87 -2.98 3.78
CA ALA A 305 -8.13 -3.68 4.08
C ALA A 305 -8.44 -3.70 5.58
N CYS A 306 -7.45 -3.96 6.43
CA CYS A 306 -7.61 -3.93 7.90
C CYS A 306 -8.00 -2.56 8.46
N LEU A 307 -7.78 -1.48 7.69
CA LEU A 307 -8.19 -0.11 8.07
C LEU A 307 -9.52 0.29 7.43
N ARG A 308 -9.76 -0.16 6.18
CA ARG A 308 -10.91 0.23 5.37
C ARG A 308 -12.17 -0.56 5.68
N GLU A 309 -12.03 -1.90 5.79
CA GLU A 309 -13.17 -2.82 5.91
C GLU A 309 -13.67 -2.95 7.36
N VAL A 310 -12.93 -2.43 8.31
CA VAL A 310 -13.31 -2.43 9.73
C VAL A 310 -14.14 -1.19 10.04
N LYS A 311 -15.34 -1.39 10.60
CA LYS A 311 -16.26 -0.29 10.95
C LYS A 311 -15.83 0.55 12.16
N PRO A 312 -15.24 -0.02 13.23
CA PRO A 312 -14.71 0.75 14.35
C PRO A 312 -13.49 1.59 13.98
N LEU A 313 -12.99 2.37 14.94
CA LEU A 313 -11.73 3.09 14.79
C LEU A 313 -10.59 2.10 14.60
N ALA A 314 -9.92 2.15 13.44
CA ALA A 314 -8.87 1.21 13.07
C ALA A 314 -7.52 1.91 12.87
N VAL A 315 -6.47 1.27 13.38
CA VAL A 315 -5.07 1.64 13.17
C VAL A 315 -4.22 0.39 12.92
N MET A 316 -3.15 0.56 12.15
CA MET A 316 -2.11 -0.46 12.01
C MET A 316 -0.81 0.08 12.59
N VAL A 317 -0.03 -0.78 13.21
CA VAL A 317 1.22 -0.42 13.88
C VAL A 317 2.34 -1.32 13.39
N GLU A 318 3.47 -0.72 13.05
CA GLU A 318 4.73 -1.38 12.70
C GLU A 318 5.80 -0.93 13.67
N PRO A 319 6.05 -1.69 14.76
CA PRO A 319 7.03 -1.29 15.77
C PRO A 319 8.47 -1.29 15.28
N GLY A 320 8.83 -2.16 14.30
CA GLY A 320 10.20 -2.30 13.83
C GLY A 320 10.34 -3.04 12.52
N PHE A 321 11.59 -3.16 12.02
CA PHE A 321 11.93 -3.74 10.73
C PHE A 321 12.61 -5.10 10.87
N LEU A 322 11.93 -6.17 10.49
CA LEU A 322 12.50 -7.52 10.44
C LEU A 322 13.67 -7.66 9.45
N SER A 323 13.72 -6.81 8.43
CA SER A 323 14.81 -6.77 7.45
C SER A 323 16.11 -6.19 7.98
N ASN A 324 16.07 -5.45 9.09
CA ASN A 324 17.27 -4.85 9.68
C ASN A 324 18.07 -5.91 10.44
N PRO A 325 19.37 -6.08 10.16
CA PRO A 325 20.18 -7.14 10.77
C PRO A 325 20.46 -6.95 12.27
N GLU A 326 20.33 -5.74 12.78
CA GLU A 326 20.53 -5.44 14.22
C GLU A 326 19.19 -5.46 14.97
N GLU A 327 18.13 -4.91 14.37
CA GLU A 327 16.81 -4.83 14.98
C GLU A 327 16.02 -6.15 14.83
N GLY A 328 16.00 -6.74 13.63
CA GLY A 328 15.17 -7.90 13.30
C GLY A 328 15.33 -9.10 14.27
N PRO A 329 16.55 -9.52 14.62
CA PRO A 329 16.74 -10.60 15.60
C PRO A 329 16.11 -10.30 16.97
N ARG A 330 16.13 -9.04 17.40
CA ARG A 330 15.64 -8.62 18.72
C ARG A 330 14.12 -8.53 18.80
N LEU A 331 13.43 -8.38 17.67
CA LEU A 331 11.97 -8.27 17.62
C LEU A 331 11.24 -9.50 18.15
N SER A 332 11.89 -10.66 18.22
CA SER A 332 11.34 -11.88 18.83
C SER A 332 11.77 -12.12 20.27
N GLU A 333 12.58 -11.21 20.86
CA GLU A 333 12.99 -11.31 22.24
C GLU A 333 11.83 -10.94 23.19
N PRO A 334 11.56 -11.70 24.26
CA PRO A 334 10.45 -11.43 25.16
C PRO A 334 10.47 -10.02 25.77
N GLU A 335 11.64 -9.48 26.06
CA GLU A 335 11.82 -8.13 26.58
C GLU A 335 11.40 -7.07 25.55
N THR A 336 11.76 -7.26 24.28
CA THR A 336 11.37 -6.35 23.18
C THR A 336 9.86 -6.40 22.97
N ILE A 337 9.27 -7.59 22.93
CA ILE A 337 7.82 -7.77 22.81
C ILE A 337 7.08 -7.09 23.96
N ALA A 338 7.57 -7.24 25.19
CA ALA A 338 6.96 -6.61 26.36
C ALA A 338 7.02 -5.08 26.29
N LEU A 339 8.14 -4.51 25.84
CA LEU A 339 8.29 -3.06 25.67
C LEU A 339 7.40 -2.52 24.55
N GLU A 340 7.29 -3.22 23.42
CA GLU A 340 6.42 -2.84 22.32
C GLU A 340 4.95 -2.86 22.72
N ALA A 341 4.50 -3.92 23.39
CA ALA A 341 3.14 -4.02 23.90
C ALA A 341 2.83 -2.91 24.92
N GLN A 342 3.75 -2.63 25.84
CA GLN A 342 3.60 -1.56 26.83
C GLN A 342 3.53 -0.18 26.16
N ALA A 343 4.36 0.09 25.17
CA ALA A 343 4.34 1.36 24.46
C ALA A 343 3.03 1.55 23.67
N ILE A 344 2.48 0.47 23.06
CA ILE A 344 1.17 0.51 22.39
C ILE A 344 0.07 0.82 23.42
N LEU A 345 0.08 0.16 24.59
CA LEU A 345 -0.87 0.43 25.67
C LEU A 345 -0.83 1.91 26.10
N HIS A 346 0.37 2.45 26.37
CA HIS A 346 0.55 3.86 26.75
C HIS A 346 0.08 4.82 25.66
N GLY A 347 0.27 4.48 24.38
CA GLY A 347 -0.25 5.25 23.26
C GLY A 347 -1.80 5.31 23.24
N ILE A 348 -2.46 4.18 23.55
CA ILE A 348 -3.93 4.12 23.68
C ILE A 348 -4.38 4.97 24.88
N GLU A 349 -3.74 4.83 26.04
CA GLU A 349 -4.07 5.62 27.24
C GLU A 349 -3.92 7.12 26.98
N ALA A 350 -2.82 7.51 26.36
CA ALA A 350 -2.56 8.91 26.02
C ALA A 350 -3.61 9.48 25.03
N TYR A 351 -4.09 8.66 24.11
CA TYR A 351 -5.18 9.01 23.21
C TYR A 351 -6.50 9.21 23.97
N LEU A 352 -6.90 8.23 24.82
CA LEU A 352 -8.13 8.27 25.60
C LEU A 352 -8.16 9.48 26.56
N ALA A 353 -7.03 9.82 27.19
CA ALA A 353 -6.90 10.97 28.07
C ALA A 353 -7.10 12.33 27.37
N ARG A 354 -7.18 12.36 26.04
CA ARG A 354 -7.32 13.57 25.22
C ARG A 354 -8.63 13.63 24.41
N LEU A 355 -9.51 12.62 24.59
CA LEU A 355 -10.89 12.65 24.10
C LEU A 355 -11.75 13.56 24.97
#